data_cc0c1071c80b2c4d679724f0e0b205dd
#
_entry.id   cc0c1071c80b2c4d679724f0e0b205dd
#
_cell.length_a   1.000
_cell.length_b   1.000
_cell.length_c   1.000
_cell.angle_alpha   90.00
_cell.angle_beta   90.00
_cell.angle_gamma   90.00
#
_symmetry.space_group_name_H-M   'P 1'
#
loop_
_entity.id
_entity.type
_entity.pdbx_description
1 polymer ?
#
loop_
_entity_poly.entity_id
_entity_poly.type
_entity_poly.pdbx_seq_one_letter_code
_entity_poly.pdbx_strand_id
1 'polypeptide(L)'
;MQIKAEEISKIIEDQIQNYEQRVEMSETGTVLYVGDGIARVYGVQNAMSMELLEFPGGIMGMVLNLEEDNVGVALLGSDVGIKEGDPVKRTGKIFSVPVGDGVMGRVLNPLGEPIDGLGPIDAAEVRPVEIKAPGIIARKSVHEPMPTGLKAIDAMTPIGRGQRELIIGDRQTGKTAVCIDAILAQKETGIHCFYVAIGQKKSSVALVADTLRRYGALEYTTIISATASDPAPLQYISAYTGCTMAEYYRDSGKHALIIYDDLSKQAVAYRQMSLLLRRPPGREAFPGDVFYLHSRLLERAAKVNDSLGAGSLTALPIIETQAGDVSAYIPTNVISITDGQVYLEPNLFNAGVRPAINVGLSVSRVGGAAQIKAMKQVAGTMRLDLAQYRELAAFAQFGSDLDKGTKAKLDRGARLVELLKQPQYQPMPSNEQVASIYAATRGHMDDVPVEDIRRFEAALLTFLRDTRKDVLDAIKEKKVIDEAVEKALTEAIAAFKQGWTA
;
A
#
# COMPACT_ATOMS: atom_id res chain seq x y z
N MET A 1 -43.03 -1.72 66.15
CA MET A 1 -42.40 -0.61 65.47
C MET A 1 -43.12 -0.41 64.11
N GLN A 2 -43.93 0.64 63.99
CA GLN A 2 -44.57 0.99 62.74
C GLN A 2 -43.54 1.80 61.94
N ILE A 3 -43.08 1.27 60.81
CA ILE A 3 -42.22 1.99 59.88
C ILE A 3 -43.06 3.11 59.25
N LYS A 4 -42.62 4.37 59.34
CA LYS A 4 -43.31 5.51 58.79
C LYS A 4 -43.31 5.47 57.30
N ALA A 5 -44.37 5.86 56.65
CA ALA A 5 -44.49 5.89 55.15
C ALA A 5 -43.35 6.64 54.47
N GLU A 6 -42.80 7.66 55.13
CA GLU A 6 -41.65 8.43 54.67
C GLU A 6 -40.34 7.62 54.64
N GLU A 7 -40.14 6.67 55.54
CA GLU A 7 -38.98 5.79 55.56
C GLU A 7 -39.06 4.74 54.43
N ILE A 8 -40.25 4.27 54.11
CA ILE A 8 -40.49 3.37 52.98
C ILE A 8 -40.27 4.08 51.65
N SER A 9 -40.76 5.32 51.51
CA SER A 9 -40.50 6.14 50.30
C SER A 9 -39.01 6.39 50.06
N LYS A 10 -38.26 6.69 51.13
CA LYS A 10 -36.82 6.90 51.05
C LYS A 10 -36.04 5.65 50.68
N ILE A 11 -36.44 4.49 51.24
CA ILE A 11 -35.86 3.20 50.86
C ILE A 11 -36.16 2.84 49.41
N ILE A 12 -37.38 3.16 48.93
CA ILE A 12 -37.74 2.95 47.51
C ILE A 12 -36.99 3.93 46.58
N GLU A 13 -36.85 5.19 46.97
CA GLU A 13 -36.02 6.15 46.22
C GLU A 13 -34.55 5.71 46.18
N ASP A 14 -33.97 5.31 47.30
CA ASP A 14 -32.60 4.79 47.37
C ASP A 14 -32.44 3.49 46.54
N GLN A 15 -33.45 2.63 46.51
CA GLN A 15 -33.44 1.43 45.68
C GLN A 15 -33.59 1.74 44.18
N ILE A 16 -34.39 2.75 43.83
CA ILE A 16 -34.54 3.20 42.42
C ILE A 16 -33.25 3.88 41.95
N GLN A 17 -32.63 4.75 42.73
CA GLN A 17 -31.35 5.37 42.41
C GLN A 17 -30.22 4.33 42.31
N ASN A 18 -30.19 3.35 43.19
CA ASN A 18 -29.24 2.22 43.10
C ASN A 18 -29.60 1.25 41.97
N TYR A 19 -30.85 1.20 41.51
CA TYR A 19 -31.28 0.41 40.37
C TYR A 19 -30.84 1.09 39.07
N GLU A 20 -30.91 2.41 38.94
CA GLU A 20 -30.37 3.16 37.84
C GLU A 20 -28.81 3.07 37.78
N GLN A 21 -28.13 3.11 38.93
CA GLN A 21 -26.69 2.80 38.99
C GLN A 21 -26.34 1.33 38.64
N ARG A 22 -27.27 0.38 38.89
CA ARG A 22 -27.10 -1.03 38.47
C ARG A 22 -27.34 -1.25 36.97
N VAL A 23 -28.05 -0.39 36.31
CA VAL A 23 -28.27 -0.45 34.83
C VAL A 23 -27.03 -0.02 34.05
N GLU A 24 -26.08 0.70 34.66
CA GLU A 24 -24.73 0.94 34.13
C GLU A 24 -23.71 -0.16 34.49
N MET A 25 -24.13 -1.31 35.04
CA MET A 25 -23.21 -2.44 35.17
C MET A 25 -22.94 -3.00 33.78
N SER A 26 -21.81 -2.61 33.22
CA SER A 26 -21.21 -3.26 32.05
C SER A 26 -21.25 -4.77 32.29
N GLU A 27 -21.84 -5.52 31.34
CA GLU A 27 -21.87 -6.99 31.38
C GLU A 27 -20.46 -7.52 31.62
N THR A 28 -20.28 -8.28 32.66
CA THR A 28 -18.98 -8.81 33.09
C THR A 28 -18.92 -10.29 32.80
N GLY A 29 -17.93 -10.72 32.07
CA GLY A 29 -17.64 -12.13 31.82
C GLY A 29 -16.43 -12.61 32.59
N THR A 30 -16.06 -13.86 32.34
CA THR A 30 -14.93 -14.54 32.96
C THR A 30 -14.06 -15.20 31.92
N VAL A 31 -12.75 -15.09 32.06
CA VAL A 31 -11.76 -15.74 31.17
C VAL A 31 -11.82 -17.26 31.41
N LEU A 32 -12.17 -18.01 30.36
CA LEU A 32 -12.12 -19.48 30.37
C LEU A 32 -10.76 -20.03 29.97
N TYR A 33 -10.05 -19.32 29.08
CA TYR A 33 -8.77 -19.69 28.55
C TYR A 33 -8.03 -18.43 28.06
N VAL A 34 -6.73 -18.40 28.23
CA VAL A 34 -5.85 -17.36 27.67
C VAL A 34 -4.52 -17.98 27.25
N GLY A 35 -4.02 -17.58 26.10
CA GLY A 35 -2.70 -17.97 25.59
C GLY A 35 -2.48 -17.52 24.15
N ASP A 36 -1.23 -17.24 23.85
CA ASP A 36 -0.76 -16.84 22.51
C ASP A 36 -1.54 -15.65 21.89
N GLY A 37 -1.95 -14.70 22.74
CA GLY A 37 -2.69 -13.51 22.31
C GLY A 37 -4.20 -13.73 22.04
N ILE A 38 -4.73 -14.90 22.41
CA ILE A 38 -6.17 -15.24 22.31
C ILE A 38 -6.73 -15.53 23.69
N ALA A 39 -7.95 -15.05 23.94
CA ALA A 39 -8.73 -15.43 25.11
C ALA A 39 -10.10 -15.98 24.72
N ARG A 40 -10.67 -16.86 25.57
CA ARG A 40 -12.07 -17.25 25.54
C ARG A 40 -12.77 -16.73 26.78
N VAL A 41 -13.88 -16.06 26.58
CA VAL A 41 -14.62 -15.39 27.66
C VAL A 41 -16.03 -15.91 27.68
N TYR A 42 -16.49 -16.28 28.90
CA TYR A 42 -17.86 -16.69 29.21
C TYR A 42 -18.63 -15.52 29.82
N GLY A 43 -19.94 -15.48 29.62
CA GLY A 43 -20.83 -14.54 30.34
C GLY A 43 -20.98 -13.15 29.68
N VAL A 44 -20.48 -12.97 28.45
CA VAL A 44 -20.66 -11.73 27.65
C VAL A 44 -21.56 -12.01 26.45
N GLN A 45 -22.75 -12.49 26.67
CA GLN A 45 -23.67 -12.98 25.64
C GLN A 45 -24.12 -11.92 24.63
N ASN A 46 -24.15 -10.65 25.03
CA ASN A 46 -24.55 -9.54 24.18
C ASN A 46 -23.36 -8.87 23.49
N ALA A 47 -22.15 -9.45 23.56
CA ALA A 47 -20.99 -8.92 22.88
C ALA A 47 -21.17 -8.91 21.36
N MET A 48 -20.75 -7.82 20.73
CA MET A 48 -20.81 -7.66 19.27
C MET A 48 -19.48 -8.08 18.64
N SER A 49 -19.54 -8.51 17.38
CA SER A 49 -18.30 -8.70 16.60
C SER A 49 -17.51 -7.40 16.52
N MET A 50 -16.18 -7.46 16.69
CA MET A 50 -15.26 -6.31 16.75
C MET A 50 -15.45 -5.40 17.98
N GLU A 51 -16.30 -5.76 18.94
CA GLU A 51 -16.40 -5.03 20.20
C GLU A 51 -15.11 -5.18 21.02
N LEU A 52 -14.73 -4.12 21.70
CA LEU A 52 -13.63 -4.13 22.65
C LEU A 52 -14.10 -4.61 24.00
N LEU A 53 -13.36 -5.55 24.57
CA LEU A 53 -13.50 -6.01 25.96
C LEU A 53 -12.28 -5.56 26.75
N GLU A 54 -12.50 -5.13 27.99
CA GLU A 54 -11.46 -4.71 28.93
C GLU A 54 -11.07 -5.86 29.84
N PHE A 55 -9.80 -6.27 29.78
CA PHE A 55 -9.18 -7.28 30.63
C PHE A 55 -8.41 -6.63 31.78
N PRO A 56 -8.02 -7.40 32.82
CA PRO A 56 -7.16 -6.90 33.89
C PRO A 56 -5.92 -6.21 33.39
N GLY A 57 -5.49 -5.14 34.07
CA GLY A 57 -4.35 -4.34 33.66
C GLY A 57 -4.64 -3.35 32.52
N GLY A 58 -5.91 -3.16 32.13
CA GLY A 58 -6.31 -2.24 31.06
C GLY A 58 -6.03 -2.76 29.65
N ILE A 59 -5.77 -4.06 29.51
CA ILE A 59 -5.53 -4.70 28.20
C ILE A 59 -6.87 -4.80 27.48
N MET A 60 -6.91 -4.32 26.24
CA MET A 60 -8.08 -4.46 25.39
C MET A 60 -8.02 -5.75 24.58
N GLY A 61 -9.17 -6.39 24.43
CA GLY A 61 -9.35 -7.54 23.56
C GLY A 61 -10.47 -7.28 22.56
N MET A 62 -10.33 -7.75 21.36
CA MET A 62 -11.30 -7.58 20.27
C MET A 62 -12.06 -8.90 20.03
N VAL A 63 -13.38 -8.84 20.06
CA VAL A 63 -14.25 -10.00 19.82
C VAL A 63 -14.20 -10.42 18.36
N LEU A 64 -13.83 -11.69 18.09
CA LEU A 64 -13.75 -12.27 16.75
C LEU A 64 -14.70 -13.42 16.49
N ASN A 65 -14.91 -14.30 17.50
CA ASN A 65 -15.83 -15.41 17.42
C ASN A 65 -16.98 -15.20 18.40
N LEU A 66 -18.20 -15.39 17.91
CA LEU A 66 -19.40 -15.44 18.74
C LEU A 66 -19.90 -16.88 18.72
N GLU A 67 -19.69 -17.60 19.82
CA GLU A 67 -20.13 -18.98 20.02
C GLU A 67 -21.30 -19.01 21.02
N GLU A 68 -22.01 -20.10 21.10
CA GLU A 68 -23.20 -20.22 21.95
C GLU A 68 -22.89 -19.99 23.42
N ASP A 69 -21.77 -20.54 23.90
CA ASP A 69 -21.39 -20.52 25.33
C ASP A 69 -20.29 -19.54 25.67
N ASN A 70 -19.54 -19.05 24.65
CA ASN A 70 -18.38 -18.21 24.86
C ASN A 70 -18.08 -17.31 23.68
N VAL A 71 -17.22 -16.33 23.89
CA VAL A 71 -16.68 -15.50 22.80
C VAL A 71 -15.17 -15.68 22.67
N GLY A 72 -14.69 -15.80 21.45
CA GLY A 72 -13.26 -15.82 21.11
C GLY A 72 -12.76 -14.39 20.90
N VAL A 73 -11.75 -14.03 21.66
CA VAL A 73 -11.23 -12.66 21.74
C VAL A 73 -9.75 -12.63 21.35
N ALA A 74 -9.38 -11.71 20.48
CA ALA A 74 -7.98 -11.41 20.15
C ALA A 74 -7.47 -10.30 21.06
N LEU A 75 -6.43 -10.56 21.84
CA LEU A 75 -5.85 -9.60 22.76
C LEU A 75 -5.00 -8.57 21.99
N LEU A 76 -5.27 -7.31 22.20
CA LEU A 76 -4.57 -6.18 21.54
C LEU A 76 -3.37 -5.69 22.38
N GLY A 77 -2.73 -6.61 23.09
CA GLY A 77 -1.58 -6.36 23.96
C GLY A 77 -0.97 -7.67 24.45
N SER A 78 -0.11 -7.57 25.46
CA SER A 78 0.51 -8.75 26.09
C SER A 78 -0.51 -9.50 26.95
N ASP A 79 -0.58 -10.80 26.82
CA ASP A 79 -1.39 -11.70 27.65
C ASP A 79 -0.75 -12.00 29.02
N VAL A 80 0.47 -11.52 29.26
CA VAL A 80 1.19 -11.67 30.52
C VAL A 80 0.41 -10.98 31.64
N GLY A 81 -0.03 -11.77 32.63
CA GLY A 81 -0.79 -11.25 33.78
C GLY A 81 -2.29 -11.47 33.69
N ILE A 82 -2.83 -11.93 32.57
CA ILE A 82 -4.22 -12.39 32.45
C ILE A 82 -4.27 -13.90 32.81
N LYS A 83 -5.25 -14.29 33.60
CA LYS A 83 -5.41 -15.67 34.08
C LYS A 83 -6.81 -16.18 33.82
N GLU A 84 -6.96 -17.49 33.76
CA GLU A 84 -8.27 -18.15 33.82
C GLU A 84 -8.99 -17.76 35.11
N GLY A 85 -10.29 -17.44 35.01
CA GLY A 85 -11.10 -16.94 36.10
C GLY A 85 -11.11 -15.41 36.27
N ASP A 86 -10.24 -14.68 35.55
CA ASP A 86 -10.22 -13.22 35.64
C ASP A 86 -11.50 -12.58 35.08
N PRO A 87 -11.95 -11.45 35.65
CA PRO A 87 -13.12 -10.74 35.18
C PRO A 87 -12.79 -9.94 33.90
N VAL A 88 -13.72 -9.94 32.95
CA VAL A 88 -13.63 -9.18 31.67
C VAL A 88 -14.88 -8.33 31.54
N LYS A 89 -14.71 -7.04 31.21
CA LYS A 89 -15.83 -6.09 31.06
C LYS A 89 -16.10 -5.79 29.61
N ARG A 90 -17.37 -5.76 29.21
CA ARG A 90 -17.78 -5.20 27.93
C ARG A 90 -17.63 -3.68 27.96
N THR A 91 -17.15 -3.13 26.86
CA THR A 91 -17.06 -1.67 26.68
C THR A 91 -18.24 -1.11 25.89
N GLY A 92 -18.98 -1.95 25.14
CA GLY A 92 -20.00 -1.53 24.19
C GLY A 92 -19.44 -0.75 22.98
N LYS A 93 -18.11 -0.66 22.85
CA LYS A 93 -17.45 0.12 21.80
C LYS A 93 -16.83 -0.81 20.75
N ILE A 94 -17.12 -0.55 19.50
CA ILE A 94 -16.46 -1.21 18.36
C ILE A 94 -15.07 -0.64 18.21
N PHE A 95 -14.09 -1.49 17.86
CA PHE A 95 -12.71 -1.06 17.63
C PHE A 95 -12.64 0.05 16.58
N SER A 96 -12.11 1.18 17.00
CA SER A 96 -12.06 2.42 16.22
C SER A 96 -10.71 3.12 16.39
N VAL A 97 -10.30 3.90 15.41
CA VAL A 97 -8.99 4.59 15.39
C VAL A 97 -9.14 6.07 15.06
N PRO A 98 -8.20 6.91 15.54
CA PRO A 98 -8.19 8.33 15.21
C PRO A 98 -7.90 8.55 13.72
N VAL A 99 -8.55 9.53 13.11
CA VAL A 99 -8.36 9.93 11.72
C VAL A 99 -8.29 11.46 11.60
N GLY A 100 -7.81 11.95 10.48
CA GLY A 100 -7.69 13.37 10.20
C GLY A 100 -6.25 13.83 10.01
N ASP A 101 -6.04 15.13 9.83
CA ASP A 101 -4.73 15.68 9.50
C ASP A 101 -3.70 15.51 10.66
N GLY A 102 -4.17 15.33 11.90
CA GLY A 102 -3.31 15.07 13.06
C GLY A 102 -2.52 13.76 13.03
N VAL A 103 -2.87 12.81 12.14
CA VAL A 103 -2.08 11.58 11.97
C VAL A 103 -0.95 11.74 10.95
N MET A 104 -0.93 12.83 10.14
CA MET A 104 0.12 13.04 9.14
C MET A 104 1.48 13.29 9.81
N GLY A 105 2.52 12.72 9.22
CA GLY A 105 3.87 12.85 9.75
C GLY A 105 4.18 12.00 10.98
N ARG A 106 3.24 11.14 11.41
CA ARG A 106 3.33 10.38 12.65
C ARG A 106 3.69 8.91 12.40
N VAL A 107 4.30 8.30 13.40
CA VAL A 107 4.51 6.85 13.47
C VAL A 107 3.63 6.29 14.58
N LEU A 108 2.72 5.40 14.21
CA LEU A 108 1.64 4.90 15.05
C LEU A 108 1.73 3.38 15.21
N ASN A 109 1.20 2.88 16.32
CA ASN A 109 0.92 1.46 16.47
C ASN A 109 -0.41 1.05 15.79
N PRO A 110 -0.75 -0.24 15.71
CA PRO A 110 -2.02 -0.69 15.11
C PRO A 110 -3.29 -0.20 15.81
N LEU A 111 -3.20 0.28 17.04
CA LEU A 111 -4.33 0.87 17.77
C LEU A 111 -4.54 2.36 17.45
N GLY A 112 -3.67 2.94 16.62
CA GLY A 112 -3.69 4.36 16.30
C GLY A 112 -3.00 5.24 17.33
N GLU A 113 -2.24 4.67 18.26
CA GLU A 113 -1.49 5.39 19.27
C GLU A 113 -0.10 5.77 18.76
N PRO A 114 0.39 6.99 19.07
CA PRO A 114 1.71 7.43 18.62
C PRO A 114 2.84 6.70 19.35
N ILE A 115 3.83 6.26 18.58
CA ILE A 115 5.05 5.61 19.08
C ILE A 115 6.32 6.38 18.71
N ASP A 116 6.17 7.59 18.18
CA ASP A 116 7.24 8.45 17.70
C ASP A 116 7.79 9.44 18.78
N GLY A 117 7.17 9.46 19.96
CA GLY A 117 7.57 10.36 21.05
C GLY A 117 7.12 11.82 20.87
N LEU A 118 6.28 12.13 19.89
CA LEU A 118 5.81 13.49 19.59
C LEU A 118 4.52 13.89 20.32
N GLY A 119 4.11 13.11 21.34
CA GLY A 119 2.88 13.36 22.11
C GLY A 119 1.59 12.86 21.45
N PRO A 120 0.42 13.15 22.05
CA PRO A 120 -0.86 12.66 21.59
C PRO A 120 -1.23 13.21 20.21
N ILE A 121 -2.18 12.52 19.53
CA ILE A 121 -2.70 12.92 18.24
C ILE A 121 -3.89 13.87 18.46
N ASP A 122 -3.90 14.98 17.73
CA ASP A 122 -5.07 15.84 17.60
C ASP A 122 -5.96 15.28 16.47
N ALA A 123 -6.85 14.34 16.84
CA ALA A 123 -7.70 13.65 15.89
C ALA A 123 -8.92 14.49 15.53
N ALA A 124 -9.23 14.59 14.23
CA ALA A 124 -10.45 15.24 13.77
C ALA A 124 -11.71 14.45 14.21
N GLU A 125 -11.63 13.12 14.12
CA GLU A 125 -12.68 12.18 14.52
C GLU A 125 -12.09 10.79 14.79
N VAL A 126 -12.94 9.89 15.29
CA VAL A 126 -12.62 8.48 15.50
C VAL A 126 -13.54 7.64 14.61
N ARG A 127 -12.98 6.73 13.81
CA ARG A 127 -13.74 5.88 12.88
C ARG A 127 -13.58 4.41 13.19
N PRO A 128 -14.67 3.61 13.06
CA PRO A 128 -14.57 2.15 13.14
C PRO A 128 -13.59 1.61 12.09
N VAL A 129 -12.80 0.61 12.48
CA VAL A 129 -11.76 0.06 11.61
C VAL A 129 -12.33 -0.86 10.54
N GLU A 130 -13.38 -1.59 10.83
CA GLU A 130 -14.01 -2.48 9.88
C GLU A 130 -15.31 -1.87 9.33
N ILE A 131 -15.22 -1.31 8.13
CA ILE A 131 -16.35 -0.72 7.40
C ILE A 131 -16.47 -1.35 6.01
N LYS A 132 -17.66 -1.27 5.44
CA LYS A 132 -17.91 -1.75 4.08
C LYS A 132 -17.24 -0.85 3.04
N ALA A 133 -16.67 -1.48 2.02
CA ALA A 133 -16.15 -0.78 0.85
C ALA A 133 -17.25 0.04 0.13
N PRO A 134 -16.89 1.11 -0.59
CA PRO A 134 -17.84 1.85 -1.41
C PRO A 134 -18.57 0.94 -2.39
N GLY A 135 -19.90 1.07 -2.48
CA GLY A 135 -20.73 0.32 -3.42
C GLY A 135 -20.47 0.73 -4.89
N ILE A 136 -21.06 -0.01 -5.82
CA ILE A 136 -20.85 0.19 -7.27
C ILE A 136 -21.24 1.63 -7.71
N ILE A 137 -22.35 2.14 -7.22
CA ILE A 137 -22.85 3.48 -7.58
C ILE A 137 -21.95 4.59 -7.06
N ALA A 138 -21.27 4.37 -5.92
CA ALA A 138 -20.36 5.33 -5.31
C ALA A 138 -19.01 5.43 -6.06
N ARG A 139 -18.70 4.48 -6.93
CA ARG A 139 -17.41 4.41 -7.64
C ARG A 139 -17.44 5.16 -8.97
N LYS A 140 -16.26 5.65 -9.37
CA LYS A 140 -15.97 6.18 -10.69
C LYS A 140 -14.79 5.40 -11.28
N SER A 141 -14.79 5.19 -12.60
CA SER A 141 -13.67 4.55 -13.28
C SER A 141 -12.37 5.31 -13.06
N VAL A 142 -11.29 4.59 -12.84
CA VAL A 142 -9.94 5.16 -12.69
C VAL A 142 -9.50 5.78 -14.02
N HIS A 143 -9.16 7.07 -14.00
CA HIS A 143 -8.79 7.85 -15.20
C HIS A 143 -7.72 8.91 -14.94
N GLU A 144 -7.28 9.06 -13.69
CA GLU A 144 -6.27 10.04 -13.30
C GLU A 144 -4.96 9.31 -12.98
N PRO A 145 -3.80 9.76 -13.53
CA PRO A 145 -2.51 9.16 -13.21
C PRO A 145 -2.15 9.32 -11.74
N MET A 146 -1.52 8.30 -11.18
CA MET A 146 -0.74 8.36 -9.94
C MET A 146 0.72 8.06 -10.32
N PRO A 147 1.56 9.07 -10.52
CA PRO A 147 2.94 8.85 -10.92
C PRO A 147 3.72 8.18 -9.80
N THR A 148 4.47 7.15 -10.15
CA THR A 148 5.40 6.48 -9.22
C THR A 148 6.80 7.08 -9.27
N GLY A 149 7.09 7.88 -10.29
CA GLY A 149 8.42 8.40 -10.56
C GLY A 149 9.39 7.37 -11.13
N LEU A 150 8.92 6.15 -11.36
CA LEU A 150 9.70 5.07 -11.96
C LEU A 150 9.32 4.87 -13.42
N LYS A 151 10.25 5.14 -14.34
CA LYS A 151 10.02 5.03 -15.79
C LYS A 151 9.41 3.69 -16.20
N ALA A 152 9.91 2.60 -15.64
CA ALA A 152 9.45 1.26 -15.96
C ALA A 152 7.98 1.03 -15.58
N ILE A 153 7.49 1.62 -14.50
CA ILE A 153 6.10 1.52 -14.06
C ILE A 153 5.23 2.51 -14.85
N ASP A 154 5.58 3.79 -14.80
CA ASP A 154 4.75 4.86 -15.36
C ASP A 154 4.57 4.72 -16.89
N ALA A 155 5.56 4.14 -17.59
CA ALA A 155 5.51 3.89 -19.03
C ALA A 155 4.76 2.60 -19.40
N MET A 156 4.91 1.51 -18.64
CA MET A 156 4.49 0.18 -19.09
C MET A 156 3.39 -0.47 -18.23
N THR A 157 3.35 -0.17 -16.94
CA THR A 157 2.34 -0.66 -15.99
C THR A 157 1.79 0.50 -15.15
N PRO A 158 1.18 1.51 -15.82
CA PRO A 158 0.79 2.75 -15.15
C PRO A 158 -0.28 2.51 -14.10
N ILE A 159 -0.17 3.26 -13.01
CA ILE A 159 -1.07 3.20 -11.88
C ILE A 159 -1.94 4.46 -11.85
N GLY A 160 -3.24 4.28 -11.65
CA GLY A 160 -4.19 5.37 -11.53
C GLY A 160 -4.68 5.60 -10.12
N ARG A 161 -5.18 6.80 -9.84
CA ARG A 161 -5.74 7.17 -8.54
C ARG A 161 -7.01 6.36 -8.25
N GLY A 162 -6.97 5.53 -7.22
CA GLY A 162 -8.04 4.61 -6.86
C GLY A 162 -7.84 3.16 -7.35
N GLN A 163 -6.72 2.87 -8.03
CA GLN A 163 -6.35 1.54 -8.47
C GLN A 163 -5.69 0.73 -7.33
N ARG A 164 -5.81 -0.59 -7.42
CA ARG A 164 -5.10 -1.56 -6.58
C ARG A 164 -4.07 -2.26 -7.44
N GLU A 165 -2.80 -1.92 -7.26
CA GLU A 165 -1.71 -2.53 -8.03
C GLU A 165 -0.81 -3.33 -7.11
N LEU A 166 -0.73 -4.64 -7.34
CA LEU A 166 0.06 -5.56 -6.53
C LEU A 166 1.55 -5.42 -6.85
N ILE A 167 2.38 -5.29 -5.81
CA ILE A 167 3.84 -5.39 -5.92
C ILE A 167 4.24 -6.77 -5.44
N ILE A 168 4.70 -7.62 -6.34
CA ILE A 168 4.96 -9.04 -6.06
C ILE A 168 6.36 -9.47 -6.48
N GLY A 169 6.98 -10.34 -5.70
CA GLY A 169 8.31 -10.91 -5.97
C GLY A 169 8.96 -11.50 -4.75
N ASP A 170 10.10 -12.14 -4.92
CA ASP A 170 10.87 -12.79 -3.85
C ASP A 170 11.48 -11.79 -2.87
N ARG A 171 12.01 -12.28 -1.77
CA ARG A 171 12.73 -11.44 -0.80
C ARG A 171 13.87 -10.67 -1.46
N GLN A 172 14.06 -9.42 -1.01
CA GLN A 172 15.17 -8.55 -1.43
C GLN A 172 15.22 -8.23 -2.93
N THR A 173 14.10 -8.33 -3.66
CA THR A 173 13.99 -7.92 -5.07
C THR A 173 13.69 -6.43 -5.26
N GLY A 174 13.56 -5.67 -4.17
CA GLY A 174 13.33 -4.23 -4.22
C GLY A 174 11.87 -3.79 -4.08
N LYS A 175 10.94 -4.66 -3.64
CA LYS A 175 9.51 -4.33 -3.46
C LYS A 175 9.29 -3.07 -2.61
N THR A 176 9.86 -3.05 -1.41
CA THR A 176 9.77 -1.89 -0.50
C THR A 176 10.39 -0.63 -1.13
N ALA A 177 11.50 -0.75 -1.86
CA ALA A 177 12.14 0.39 -2.51
C ALA A 177 11.23 1.04 -3.57
N VAL A 178 10.58 0.23 -4.42
CA VAL A 178 9.58 0.70 -5.40
C VAL A 178 8.45 1.45 -4.71
N CYS A 179 7.96 0.95 -3.58
CA CYS A 179 6.90 1.60 -2.82
C CYS A 179 7.36 2.92 -2.16
N ILE A 180 8.59 2.98 -1.66
CA ILE A 180 9.16 4.22 -1.13
C ILE A 180 9.33 5.26 -2.25
N ASP A 181 9.84 4.87 -3.41
CA ASP A 181 9.93 5.77 -4.57
C ASP A 181 8.56 6.31 -4.97
N ALA A 182 7.51 5.47 -4.95
CA ALA A 182 6.14 5.90 -5.19
C ALA A 182 5.65 6.94 -4.16
N ILE A 183 6.02 6.81 -2.87
CA ILE A 183 5.74 7.83 -1.85
C ILE A 183 6.52 9.12 -2.15
N LEU A 184 7.83 9.02 -2.43
CA LEU A 184 8.67 10.19 -2.70
C LEU A 184 8.17 10.99 -3.91
N ALA A 185 7.61 10.30 -4.91
CA ALA A 185 7.03 10.92 -6.09
C ALA A 185 5.78 11.77 -5.77
N GLN A 186 5.17 11.63 -4.59
CA GLN A 186 3.94 12.35 -4.24
C GLN A 186 4.19 13.74 -3.64
N LYS A 187 5.42 14.19 -3.48
CA LYS A 187 5.79 15.43 -2.80
C LYS A 187 5.00 16.67 -3.25
N GLU A 188 4.65 16.77 -4.53
CA GLU A 188 3.94 17.94 -5.09
C GLU A 188 2.54 17.59 -5.64
N THR A 189 2.06 16.38 -5.39
CA THR A 189 0.80 15.89 -5.98
C THR A 189 -0.42 16.11 -5.09
N GLY A 190 -0.20 16.45 -3.81
CA GLY A 190 -1.26 16.56 -2.81
C GLY A 190 -1.84 15.21 -2.37
N ILE A 191 -1.17 14.10 -2.65
CA ILE A 191 -1.57 12.76 -2.23
C ILE A 191 -1.02 12.48 -0.83
N HIS A 192 -1.91 12.11 0.10
CA HIS A 192 -1.54 11.70 1.46
C HIS A 192 -1.14 10.23 1.46
N CYS A 193 0.02 9.92 2.03
CA CYS A 193 0.60 8.58 1.97
C CYS A 193 0.48 7.85 3.31
N PHE A 194 0.25 6.53 3.24
CA PHE A 194 0.18 5.64 4.39
C PHE A 194 1.08 4.43 4.12
N TYR A 195 2.00 4.17 5.03
CA TYR A 195 2.86 3.00 4.96
C TYR A 195 2.56 2.09 6.15
N VAL A 196 2.01 0.91 5.86
CA VAL A 196 1.67 -0.08 6.88
C VAL A 196 2.72 -1.18 6.88
N ALA A 197 3.57 -1.18 7.90
CA ALA A 197 4.57 -2.21 8.13
C ALA A 197 3.96 -3.37 8.92
N ILE A 198 3.86 -4.56 8.31
CA ILE A 198 3.22 -5.73 8.89
C ILE A 198 4.25 -6.82 9.10
N GLY A 199 4.50 -7.20 10.36
CA GLY A 199 5.46 -8.25 10.71
C GLY A 199 6.90 -7.96 10.27
N GLN A 200 7.24 -6.68 10.09
CA GLN A 200 8.59 -6.25 9.72
C GLN A 200 9.49 -6.14 10.96
N LYS A 201 10.81 -6.22 10.77
CA LYS A 201 11.77 -5.94 11.85
C LYS A 201 11.69 -4.47 12.24
N LYS A 202 11.80 -4.17 13.54
CA LYS A 202 11.85 -2.77 14.04
C LYS A 202 12.91 -1.92 13.33
N SER A 203 14.09 -2.51 13.07
CA SER A 203 15.16 -1.83 12.34
C SER A 203 14.79 -1.47 10.91
N SER A 204 14.01 -2.32 10.22
CA SER A 204 13.54 -2.03 8.86
C SER A 204 12.52 -0.89 8.84
N VAL A 205 11.60 -0.87 9.80
CA VAL A 205 10.63 0.23 9.93
C VAL A 205 11.33 1.55 10.27
N ALA A 206 12.30 1.51 11.18
CA ALA A 206 13.11 2.69 11.52
C ALA A 206 13.88 3.24 10.31
N LEU A 207 14.44 2.36 9.47
CA LEU A 207 15.12 2.75 8.23
C LEU A 207 14.15 3.40 7.22
N VAL A 208 12.94 2.88 7.07
CA VAL A 208 11.90 3.49 6.22
C VAL A 208 11.54 4.88 6.74
N ALA A 209 11.28 5.02 8.05
CA ALA A 209 10.94 6.29 8.66
C ALA A 209 12.07 7.32 8.49
N ASP A 210 13.34 6.91 8.69
CA ASP A 210 14.51 7.78 8.49
C ASP A 210 14.65 8.18 7.01
N THR A 211 14.46 7.25 6.09
CA THR A 211 14.49 7.53 4.65
C THR A 211 13.42 8.56 4.27
N LEU A 212 12.18 8.35 4.67
CA LEU A 212 11.09 9.29 4.38
C LEU A 212 11.35 10.67 5.00
N ARG A 213 11.90 10.72 6.22
CA ARG A 213 12.28 11.98 6.89
C ARG A 213 13.41 12.70 6.13
N ARG A 214 14.44 11.99 5.71
CA ARG A 214 15.60 12.53 4.97
C ARG A 214 15.19 13.18 3.66
N TYR A 215 14.21 12.61 2.96
CA TYR A 215 13.70 13.15 1.69
C TYR A 215 12.52 14.12 1.88
N GLY A 216 12.13 14.44 3.13
CA GLY A 216 11.01 15.33 3.42
C GLY A 216 9.63 14.74 3.11
N ALA A 217 9.54 13.42 2.92
CA ALA A 217 8.30 12.74 2.59
C ALA A 217 7.49 12.32 3.83
N LEU A 218 8.11 12.34 5.02
CA LEU A 218 7.39 12.00 6.24
C LEU A 218 6.28 13.02 6.55
N GLU A 219 6.42 14.29 6.13
CA GLU A 219 5.45 15.35 6.38
C GLU A 219 4.04 15.02 5.83
N TYR A 220 3.98 14.28 4.71
CA TYR A 220 2.72 13.84 4.09
C TYR A 220 2.52 12.33 4.17
N THR A 221 3.25 11.64 5.06
CA THR A 221 3.18 10.18 5.21
C THR A 221 2.93 9.80 6.67
N THR A 222 1.97 8.91 6.90
CA THR A 222 1.75 8.24 8.19
C THR A 222 2.29 6.82 8.11
N ILE A 223 3.03 6.39 9.13
CA ILE A 223 3.54 5.03 9.26
C ILE A 223 2.74 4.30 10.34
N ILE A 224 2.15 3.17 10.01
CA ILE A 224 1.53 2.25 10.97
C ILE A 224 2.45 1.03 11.13
N SER A 225 2.94 0.80 12.35
CA SER A 225 3.94 -0.21 12.61
C SER A 225 3.40 -1.35 13.47
N ALA A 226 3.25 -2.54 12.87
CA ALA A 226 3.06 -3.81 13.55
C ALA A 226 4.30 -4.66 13.29
N THR A 227 5.22 -4.70 14.26
CA THR A 227 6.51 -5.38 14.07
C THR A 227 6.41 -6.89 14.23
N ALA A 228 7.46 -7.61 13.83
CA ALA A 228 7.53 -9.06 14.00
C ALA A 228 7.53 -9.53 15.46
N SER A 229 7.79 -8.63 16.42
CA SER A 229 7.71 -8.91 17.86
C SER A 229 6.33 -8.65 18.47
N ASP A 230 5.42 -8.05 17.70
CA ASP A 230 4.07 -7.76 18.18
C ASP A 230 3.18 -9.00 18.00
N PRO A 231 2.20 -9.20 18.87
CA PRO A 231 1.25 -10.31 18.78
C PRO A 231 0.52 -10.36 17.43
N ALA A 232 0.14 -11.56 16.99
CA ALA A 232 -0.57 -11.76 15.72
C ALA A 232 -1.83 -10.89 15.56
N PRO A 233 -2.66 -10.65 16.59
CA PRO A 233 -3.79 -9.73 16.49
C PRO A 233 -3.42 -8.31 16.04
N LEU A 234 -2.31 -7.76 16.53
CA LEU A 234 -1.85 -6.44 16.13
C LEU A 234 -1.34 -6.42 14.69
N GLN A 235 -0.65 -7.47 14.25
CA GLN A 235 -0.23 -7.60 12.84
C GLN A 235 -1.45 -7.72 11.91
N TYR A 236 -2.48 -8.45 12.32
CA TYR A 236 -3.73 -8.59 11.57
C TYR A 236 -4.45 -7.26 11.39
N ILE A 237 -4.69 -6.52 12.48
CA ILE A 237 -5.52 -5.32 12.47
C ILE A 237 -4.83 -4.11 11.82
N SER A 238 -3.50 -4.06 11.80
CA SER A 238 -2.71 -2.92 11.31
C SER A 238 -3.06 -2.47 9.89
N ALA A 239 -3.34 -3.42 8.99
CA ALA A 239 -3.74 -3.12 7.63
C ALA A 239 -5.09 -2.39 7.57
N TYR A 240 -6.03 -2.80 8.40
CA TYR A 240 -7.35 -2.16 8.48
C TYR A 240 -7.28 -0.79 9.14
N THR A 241 -6.46 -0.64 10.18
CA THR A 241 -6.16 0.66 10.81
C THR A 241 -5.65 1.66 9.79
N GLY A 242 -4.61 1.30 9.04
CA GLY A 242 -4.06 2.15 7.98
C GLY A 242 -5.08 2.47 6.90
N CYS A 243 -5.89 1.48 6.50
CA CYS A 243 -6.97 1.68 5.52
C CYS A 243 -7.99 2.72 5.99
N THR A 244 -8.45 2.61 7.24
CA THR A 244 -9.44 3.54 7.81
C THR A 244 -8.90 4.97 7.88
N MET A 245 -7.64 5.14 8.25
CA MET A 245 -6.99 6.46 8.26
C MET A 245 -6.89 7.05 6.84
N ALA A 246 -6.54 6.22 5.86
CA ALA A 246 -6.42 6.65 4.46
C ALA A 246 -7.78 6.96 3.81
N GLU A 247 -8.84 6.22 4.16
CA GLU A 247 -10.20 6.46 3.68
C GLU A 247 -10.77 7.81 4.08
N TYR A 248 -10.36 8.36 5.22
CA TYR A 248 -10.74 9.70 5.63
C TYR A 248 -10.46 10.74 4.52
N TYR A 249 -9.29 10.64 3.88
CA TYR A 249 -8.92 11.55 2.79
C TYR A 249 -9.72 11.29 1.52
N ARG A 250 -9.93 10.03 1.15
CA ARG A 250 -10.81 9.67 0.03
C ARG A 250 -12.22 10.25 0.21
N ASP A 251 -12.78 10.07 1.41
CA ASP A 251 -14.16 10.48 1.71
C ASP A 251 -14.28 12.01 1.89
N SER A 252 -13.17 12.70 2.15
CA SER A 252 -13.09 14.16 2.19
C SER A 252 -12.78 14.80 0.82
N GLY A 253 -12.88 14.05 -0.28
CA GLY A 253 -12.62 14.55 -1.64
C GLY A 253 -11.13 14.73 -1.96
N LYS A 254 -10.23 14.24 -1.09
CA LYS A 254 -8.77 14.26 -1.28
C LYS A 254 -8.30 12.93 -1.88
N HIS A 255 -6.99 12.79 -2.01
CA HIS A 255 -6.38 11.58 -2.55
C HIS A 255 -5.42 10.98 -1.53
N ALA A 256 -5.46 9.64 -1.41
CA ALA A 256 -4.53 8.90 -0.57
C ALA A 256 -3.89 7.74 -1.33
N LEU A 257 -2.67 7.40 -0.93
CA LEU A 257 -1.91 6.22 -1.33
C LEU A 257 -1.63 5.39 -0.09
N ILE A 258 -1.98 4.10 -0.12
CA ILE A 258 -1.65 3.19 0.96
C ILE A 258 -0.79 2.03 0.47
N ILE A 259 0.25 1.72 1.24
CA ILE A 259 1.16 0.61 1.01
C ILE A 259 1.01 -0.38 2.15
N TYR A 260 0.83 -1.67 1.82
CA TYR A 260 0.78 -2.76 2.80
C TYR A 260 2.03 -3.62 2.66
N ASP A 261 3.00 -3.47 3.54
CA ASP A 261 4.29 -4.19 3.51
C ASP A 261 4.42 -5.16 4.70
N ASP A 262 3.97 -6.43 4.62
CA ASP A 262 3.33 -7.09 3.47
C ASP A 262 2.08 -7.87 3.89
N LEU A 263 1.18 -8.10 2.95
CA LEU A 263 -0.04 -8.87 3.18
C LEU A 263 0.20 -10.38 3.34
N SER A 264 1.35 -10.90 2.90
CA SER A 264 1.72 -12.30 3.17
C SER A 264 1.84 -12.55 4.67
N LYS A 265 2.46 -11.63 5.40
CA LYS A 265 2.58 -11.71 6.87
C LYS A 265 1.25 -11.48 7.58
N GLN A 266 0.39 -10.59 7.06
CA GLN A 266 -0.97 -10.45 7.57
C GLN A 266 -1.73 -11.77 7.47
N ALA A 267 -1.64 -12.47 6.34
CA ALA A 267 -2.29 -13.76 6.15
C ALA A 267 -1.74 -14.81 7.14
N VAL A 268 -0.44 -14.84 7.39
CA VAL A 268 0.19 -15.73 8.38
C VAL A 268 -0.31 -15.43 9.79
N ALA A 269 -0.38 -14.16 10.18
CA ALA A 269 -0.93 -13.74 11.48
C ALA A 269 -2.40 -14.16 11.62
N TYR A 270 -3.20 -13.97 10.58
CA TYR A 270 -4.60 -14.41 10.55
C TYR A 270 -4.76 -15.94 10.64
N ARG A 271 -3.89 -16.69 9.96
CA ARG A 271 -3.82 -18.16 10.08
C ARG A 271 -3.54 -18.58 11.51
N GLN A 272 -2.54 -17.98 12.16
CA GLN A 272 -2.19 -18.27 13.54
C GLN A 272 -3.40 -18.03 14.47
N MET A 273 -4.03 -16.87 14.41
CA MET A 273 -5.21 -16.53 15.20
C MET A 273 -6.37 -17.50 14.96
N SER A 274 -6.62 -17.83 13.68
CA SER A 274 -7.73 -18.74 13.32
C SER A 274 -7.54 -20.14 13.85
N LEU A 275 -6.32 -20.67 13.85
CA LEU A 275 -6.00 -21.98 14.42
C LEU A 275 -6.17 -21.97 15.96
N LEU A 276 -5.73 -20.92 16.63
CA LEU A 276 -5.90 -20.77 18.09
C LEU A 276 -7.38 -20.61 18.47
N LEU A 277 -8.18 -19.94 17.64
CA LEU A 277 -9.63 -19.85 17.76
C LEU A 277 -10.37 -21.14 17.34
N ARG A 278 -9.64 -22.21 16.99
CA ARG A 278 -10.16 -23.51 16.53
C ARG A 278 -11.03 -23.43 15.27
N ARG A 279 -10.83 -22.44 14.41
CA ARG A 279 -11.47 -22.42 13.10
C ARG A 279 -10.88 -23.53 12.24
N PRO A 280 -11.69 -24.27 11.47
CA PRO A 280 -11.19 -25.39 10.65
C PRO A 280 -10.19 -24.90 9.60
N PRO A 281 -8.99 -25.52 9.49
CA PRO A 281 -8.01 -25.15 8.50
C PRO A 281 -8.39 -25.68 7.10
N GLY A 282 -8.07 -24.89 6.07
CA GLY A 282 -8.15 -25.27 4.67
C GLY A 282 -6.76 -25.47 4.04
N ARG A 283 -6.60 -25.04 2.78
CA ARG A 283 -5.34 -25.14 2.04
C ARG A 283 -4.22 -24.41 2.78
N GLU A 284 -3.05 -25.06 2.89
CA GLU A 284 -1.86 -24.55 3.61
C GLU A 284 -2.16 -24.12 5.05
N ALA A 285 -3.15 -24.74 5.68
CA ALA A 285 -3.66 -24.42 7.01
C ALA A 285 -4.27 -23.00 7.16
N PHE A 286 -4.51 -22.28 6.06
CA PHE A 286 -5.26 -21.04 6.11
C PHE A 286 -6.74 -21.30 6.37
N PRO A 287 -7.45 -20.41 7.08
CA PRO A 287 -8.90 -20.53 7.25
C PRO A 287 -9.62 -20.29 5.91
N GLY A 288 -10.84 -20.82 5.77
CA GLY A 288 -11.62 -20.75 4.52
C GLY A 288 -11.94 -19.33 4.06
N ASP A 289 -11.90 -18.36 4.95
CA ASP A 289 -12.19 -16.95 4.70
C ASP A 289 -10.94 -16.07 4.43
N VAL A 290 -9.76 -16.67 4.20
CA VAL A 290 -8.52 -15.91 3.94
C VAL A 290 -8.62 -15.07 2.66
N PHE A 291 -9.37 -15.51 1.65
CA PHE A 291 -9.65 -14.67 0.48
C PHE A 291 -10.43 -13.41 0.89
N TYR A 292 -11.44 -13.56 1.74
CA TYR A 292 -12.25 -12.45 2.25
C TYR A 292 -11.43 -11.49 3.13
N LEU A 293 -10.43 -11.97 3.86
CA LEU A 293 -9.48 -11.13 4.59
C LEU A 293 -8.89 -10.02 3.70
N HIS A 294 -8.35 -10.39 2.55
CA HIS A 294 -7.72 -9.45 1.63
C HIS A 294 -8.71 -8.72 0.73
N SER A 295 -9.78 -9.38 0.28
CA SER A 295 -10.76 -8.76 -0.61
C SER A 295 -11.53 -7.63 0.09
N ARG A 296 -12.00 -7.83 1.33
CA ARG A 296 -12.70 -6.77 2.08
C ARG A 296 -11.79 -5.58 2.43
N LEU A 297 -10.48 -5.80 2.56
CA LEU A 297 -9.49 -4.74 2.74
C LEU A 297 -9.26 -3.97 1.42
N LEU A 298 -8.91 -4.68 0.36
CA LEU A 298 -8.48 -4.08 -0.91
C LEU A 298 -9.64 -3.46 -1.70
N GLU A 299 -10.87 -3.97 -1.55
CA GLU A 299 -12.06 -3.35 -2.15
C GLU A 299 -12.39 -1.96 -1.57
N ARG A 300 -11.83 -1.60 -0.43
CA ARG A 300 -11.95 -0.27 0.14
C ARG A 300 -11.13 0.78 -0.63
N ALA A 301 -10.07 0.36 -1.34
CA ALA A 301 -9.35 1.21 -2.27
C ALA A 301 -10.19 1.40 -3.55
N ALA A 302 -10.52 2.66 -3.84
CA ALA A 302 -11.37 3.02 -4.96
C ALA A 302 -11.25 4.51 -5.31
N LYS A 303 -11.65 4.87 -6.53
CA LYS A 303 -12.01 6.22 -6.92
C LYS A 303 -13.50 6.41 -6.69
N VAL A 304 -13.89 7.38 -5.89
CA VAL A 304 -15.31 7.72 -5.69
C VAL A 304 -15.80 8.72 -6.73
N ASN A 305 -17.10 8.75 -6.95
CA ASN A 305 -17.73 9.62 -7.96
C ASN A 305 -17.75 11.09 -7.52
N ASP A 306 -18.13 11.98 -8.45
CA ASP A 306 -18.08 13.42 -8.24
C ASP A 306 -19.08 13.89 -7.16
N SER A 307 -20.21 13.17 -6.97
CA SER A 307 -21.19 13.51 -5.93
C SER A 307 -20.65 13.25 -4.51
N LEU A 308 -19.60 12.43 -4.39
CA LEU A 308 -18.89 12.13 -3.15
C LEU A 308 -17.54 12.85 -3.06
N GLY A 309 -17.34 13.92 -3.84
CA GLY A 309 -16.13 14.74 -3.80
C GLY A 309 -14.97 14.23 -4.68
N ALA A 310 -15.18 13.20 -5.50
CA ALA A 310 -14.17 12.66 -6.44
C ALA A 310 -12.83 12.27 -5.80
N GLY A 311 -12.80 11.95 -4.51
CA GLY A 311 -11.61 11.47 -3.81
C GLY A 311 -11.15 10.09 -4.28
N SER A 312 -9.97 9.68 -3.87
CA SER A 312 -9.45 8.34 -4.20
C SER A 312 -8.56 7.76 -3.12
N LEU A 313 -8.58 6.44 -3.00
CA LEU A 313 -7.63 5.67 -2.23
C LEU A 313 -6.99 4.64 -3.17
N THR A 314 -5.70 4.81 -3.43
CA THR A 314 -4.87 3.91 -4.25
C THR A 314 -4.15 2.95 -3.32
N ALA A 315 -4.13 1.65 -3.63
CA ALA A 315 -3.47 0.65 -2.81
C ALA A 315 -2.33 -0.04 -3.56
N LEU A 316 -1.17 -0.13 -2.91
CA LEU A 316 -0.02 -0.93 -3.32
C LEU A 316 0.23 -2.03 -2.29
N PRO A 317 -0.52 -3.14 -2.33
CA PRO A 317 -0.22 -4.30 -1.52
C PRO A 317 1.08 -4.96 -1.98
N ILE A 318 1.88 -5.43 -1.02
CA ILE A 318 3.08 -6.22 -1.27
C ILE A 318 2.77 -7.67 -0.93
N ILE A 319 3.14 -8.57 -1.83
CA ILE A 319 3.14 -10.02 -1.62
C ILE A 319 4.55 -10.55 -1.83
N GLU A 320 5.00 -11.39 -0.89
CA GLU A 320 6.27 -12.10 -1.00
C GLU A 320 6.06 -13.47 -1.62
N THR A 321 6.81 -13.77 -2.68
CA THR A 321 6.88 -15.10 -3.29
C THR A 321 8.12 -15.86 -2.78
N GLN A 322 8.11 -17.16 -2.97
CA GLN A 322 9.25 -18.05 -2.75
C GLN A 322 9.64 -18.68 -4.07
N ALA A 323 10.90 -18.54 -4.48
CA ALA A 323 11.43 -19.06 -5.75
C ALA A 323 10.60 -18.63 -6.99
N GLY A 324 10.02 -17.43 -6.94
CA GLY A 324 9.21 -16.90 -8.04
C GLY A 324 7.84 -17.55 -8.22
N ASP A 325 7.39 -18.39 -7.28
CA ASP A 325 6.10 -19.09 -7.40
C ASP A 325 4.90 -18.13 -7.16
N VAL A 326 4.35 -17.63 -8.25
CA VAL A 326 3.12 -16.82 -8.26
C VAL A 326 1.84 -17.67 -8.20
N SER A 327 1.96 -19.00 -8.33
CA SER A 327 0.81 -19.93 -8.28
C SER A 327 0.46 -20.39 -6.87
N ALA A 328 1.25 -20.03 -5.86
CA ALA A 328 0.97 -20.27 -4.46
C ALA A 328 -0.37 -19.65 -4.02
N TYR A 329 -0.91 -20.12 -2.90
CA TYR A 329 -2.29 -19.81 -2.50
C TYR A 329 -2.54 -18.32 -2.26
N ILE A 330 -1.73 -17.66 -1.46
CA ILE A 330 -1.92 -16.22 -1.14
C ILE A 330 -1.61 -15.33 -2.36
N PRO A 331 -0.51 -15.51 -3.11
CA PRO A 331 -0.27 -14.77 -4.36
C PRO A 331 -1.45 -14.84 -5.33
N THR A 332 -1.96 -16.03 -5.61
CA THR A 332 -3.09 -16.23 -6.55
C THR A 332 -4.34 -15.46 -6.09
N ASN A 333 -4.66 -15.50 -4.80
CA ASN A 333 -5.80 -14.77 -4.24
C ASN A 333 -5.65 -13.26 -4.46
N VAL A 334 -4.50 -12.69 -4.13
CA VAL A 334 -4.29 -11.24 -4.23
C VAL A 334 -4.19 -10.76 -5.68
N ILE A 335 -3.58 -11.54 -6.58
CA ILE A 335 -3.59 -11.25 -8.03
C ILE A 335 -5.04 -11.15 -8.56
N SER A 336 -5.93 -12.01 -8.09
CA SER A 336 -7.33 -12.00 -8.53
C SER A 336 -8.14 -10.81 -7.99
N ILE A 337 -7.78 -10.28 -6.81
CA ILE A 337 -8.45 -9.15 -6.16
C ILE A 337 -7.98 -7.81 -6.76
N THR A 338 -6.73 -7.72 -7.18
CA THR A 338 -6.10 -6.47 -7.63
C THR A 338 -6.36 -6.16 -9.11
N ASP A 339 -6.14 -4.91 -9.49
CA ASP A 339 -6.34 -4.40 -10.85
C ASP A 339 -5.08 -4.56 -11.74
N GLY A 340 -4.16 -5.39 -11.32
CA GLY A 340 -2.89 -5.68 -11.96
C GLY A 340 -1.78 -5.97 -10.96
N GLN A 341 -0.58 -6.22 -11.50
CA GLN A 341 0.60 -6.49 -10.70
C GLN A 341 1.88 -5.99 -11.37
N VAL A 342 2.81 -5.54 -10.54
CA VAL A 342 4.21 -5.29 -10.88
C VAL A 342 5.03 -6.45 -10.32
N TYR A 343 5.58 -7.29 -11.21
CA TYR A 343 6.37 -8.46 -10.84
C TYR A 343 7.87 -8.13 -10.82
N LEU A 344 8.50 -8.30 -9.67
CA LEU A 344 9.92 -8.10 -9.47
C LEU A 344 10.66 -9.45 -9.50
N GLU A 345 11.52 -9.61 -10.50
CA GLU A 345 12.21 -10.88 -10.81
C GLU A 345 13.62 -10.92 -10.22
N PRO A 346 13.96 -11.98 -9.44
CA PRO A 346 15.29 -12.11 -8.85
C PRO A 346 16.43 -12.14 -9.87
N ASN A 347 16.21 -12.79 -11.01
CA ASN A 347 17.24 -12.90 -12.06
C ASN A 347 17.60 -11.52 -12.64
N LEU A 348 16.61 -10.67 -12.88
CA LEU A 348 16.83 -9.29 -13.33
C LEU A 348 17.58 -8.48 -12.27
N PHE A 349 17.17 -8.63 -10.99
CA PHE A 349 17.82 -7.94 -9.88
C PHE A 349 19.31 -8.29 -9.77
N ASN A 350 19.65 -9.59 -9.87
CA ASN A 350 21.01 -10.11 -9.81
C ASN A 350 21.83 -9.72 -11.05
N ALA A 351 21.18 -9.59 -12.22
CA ALA A 351 21.80 -9.09 -13.44
C ALA A 351 22.00 -7.56 -13.45
N GLY A 352 21.67 -6.87 -12.35
CA GLY A 352 21.85 -5.41 -12.23
C GLY A 352 20.77 -4.57 -12.91
N VAL A 353 19.67 -5.15 -13.36
CA VAL A 353 18.48 -4.42 -13.84
C VAL A 353 17.66 -4.00 -12.63
N ARG A 354 17.69 -2.71 -12.31
CA ARG A 354 16.99 -2.14 -11.13
C ARG A 354 16.27 -0.86 -11.51
N PRO A 355 14.94 -0.78 -11.27
CA PRO A 355 14.08 -1.81 -10.64
C PRO A 355 13.96 -3.08 -11.49
N ALA A 356 13.88 -4.23 -10.82
CA ALA A 356 13.91 -5.56 -11.46
C ALA A 356 12.55 -5.98 -12.01
N ILE A 357 11.87 -5.10 -12.72
CA ILE A 357 10.49 -5.28 -13.20
C ILE A 357 10.48 -6.18 -14.43
N ASN A 358 9.80 -7.31 -14.32
CA ASN A 358 9.51 -8.15 -15.47
C ASN A 358 8.32 -7.60 -16.25
N VAL A 359 8.58 -6.99 -17.39
CA VAL A 359 7.56 -6.34 -18.25
C VAL A 359 6.55 -7.35 -18.82
N GLY A 360 6.95 -8.60 -19.02
CA GLY A 360 6.06 -9.66 -19.54
C GLY A 360 5.00 -10.10 -18.56
N LEU A 361 5.37 -10.22 -17.27
CA LEU A 361 4.50 -10.68 -16.18
C LEU A 361 3.78 -9.53 -15.46
N SER A 362 4.24 -8.30 -15.63
CA SER A 362 3.62 -7.11 -15.05
C SER A 362 2.48 -6.60 -15.93
N VAL A 363 1.33 -6.32 -15.33
CA VAL A 363 0.10 -5.93 -16.02
C VAL A 363 -0.62 -4.85 -15.23
N SER A 364 -1.06 -3.79 -15.88
CA SER A 364 -2.07 -2.86 -15.36
C SER A 364 -3.37 -3.02 -16.15
N ARG A 365 -4.47 -3.38 -15.46
CA ARG A 365 -5.80 -3.50 -16.09
C ARG A 365 -6.42 -2.15 -16.41
N VAL A 366 -5.98 -1.08 -15.77
CA VAL A 366 -6.36 0.31 -16.09
C VAL A 366 -5.59 0.80 -17.32
N GLY A 367 -4.32 0.46 -17.40
CA GLY A 367 -3.47 0.74 -18.55
C GLY A 367 -3.42 2.23 -18.91
N GLY A 368 -3.50 2.53 -20.21
CA GLY A 368 -3.38 3.89 -20.71
C GLY A 368 -4.41 4.90 -20.18
N ALA A 369 -5.51 4.49 -19.53
CA ALA A 369 -6.41 5.43 -18.85
C ALA A 369 -5.73 6.14 -17.66
N ALA A 370 -4.71 5.50 -17.07
CA ALA A 370 -3.88 6.04 -16.00
C ALA A 370 -2.61 6.78 -16.49
N GLN A 371 -2.55 7.17 -17.77
CA GLN A 371 -1.42 7.90 -18.33
C GLN A 371 -1.84 9.24 -18.93
N ILE A 372 -0.98 10.24 -18.84
CA ILE A 372 -1.12 11.46 -19.64
C ILE A 372 -0.91 11.11 -21.14
N LYS A 373 -1.52 11.90 -22.03
CA LYS A 373 -1.43 11.65 -23.49
C LYS A 373 0.03 11.63 -23.98
N ALA A 374 0.87 12.52 -23.48
CA ALA A 374 2.30 12.57 -23.82
C ALA A 374 3.00 11.23 -23.51
N MET A 375 2.76 10.64 -22.33
CA MET A 375 3.35 9.34 -21.98
C MET A 375 2.86 8.23 -22.90
N LYS A 376 1.57 8.19 -23.24
CA LYS A 376 1.03 7.22 -24.21
C LYS A 376 1.69 7.32 -25.58
N GLN A 377 1.96 8.55 -26.05
CA GLN A 377 2.56 8.78 -27.35
C GLN A 377 4.01 8.26 -27.44
N VAL A 378 4.77 8.35 -26.34
CA VAL A 378 6.18 7.93 -26.33
C VAL A 378 6.37 6.47 -25.90
N ALA A 379 5.52 5.95 -25.04
CA ALA A 379 5.67 4.61 -24.46
C ALA A 379 4.83 3.54 -25.17
N GLY A 380 3.98 3.91 -26.14
CA GLY A 380 2.99 3.02 -26.75
C GLY A 380 3.54 1.73 -27.36
N THR A 381 4.75 1.75 -27.92
CA THR A 381 5.40 0.58 -28.52
C THR A 381 6.41 -0.09 -27.59
N MET A 382 6.85 0.58 -26.52
CA MET A 382 7.96 0.15 -25.68
C MET A 382 7.81 -1.28 -25.14
N ARG A 383 6.59 -1.64 -24.73
CA ARG A 383 6.31 -2.98 -24.21
C ARG A 383 6.53 -4.06 -25.27
N LEU A 384 6.09 -3.79 -26.50
CA LEU A 384 6.30 -4.68 -27.63
C LEU A 384 7.78 -4.77 -28.01
N ASP A 385 8.46 -3.64 -28.05
CA ASP A 385 9.89 -3.56 -28.40
C ASP A 385 10.73 -4.36 -27.38
N LEU A 386 10.44 -4.25 -26.10
CA LEU A 386 11.11 -5.02 -25.04
C LEU A 386 10.76 -6.51 -25.06
N ALA A 387 9.53 -6.88 -25.42
CA ALA A 387 9.15 -8.28 -25.60
C ALA A 387 9.94 -8.91 -26.76
N GLN A 388 9.99 -8.22 -27.93
CA GLN A 388 10.80 -8.65 -29.08
C GLN A 388 12.29 -8.74 -28.74
N TYR A 389 12.82 -7.76 -28.02
CA TYR A 389 14.20 -7.79 -27.55
C TYR A 389 14.52 -9.05 -26.74
N ARG A 390 13.65 -9.40 -25.78
CA ARG A 390 13.86 -10.61 -24.95
C ARG A 390 13.88 -11.89 -25.76
N GLU A 391 12.94 -12.03 -26.70
CA GLU A 391 12.91 -13.18 -27.60
C GLU A 391 14.17 -13.25 -28.45
N LEU A 392 14.56 -12.14 -29.09
CA LEU A 392 15.73 -12.06 -29.95
C LEU A 392 17.04 -12.26 -29.16
N ALA A 393 17.13 -11.72 -27.93
CA ALA A 393 18.30 -11.89 -27.08
C ALA A 393 18.51 -13.36 -26.67
N ALA A 394 17.42 -14.10 -26.44
CA ALA A 394 17.51 -15.55 -26.19
C ALA A 394 18.03 -16.31 -27.43
N PHE A 395 17.57 -15.96 -28.63
CA PHE A 395 18.06 -16.56 -29.88
C PHE A 395 19.51 -16.17 -30.19
N ALA A 396 19.91 -14.93 -29.93
CA ALA A 396 21.26 -14.44 -30.18
C ALA A 396 22.35 -15.19 -29.41
N GLN A 397 21.99 -15.83 -28.29
CA GLN A 397 22.93 -16.70 -27.54
C GLN A 397 23.29 -17.99 -28.28
N PHE A 398 22.46 -18.40 -29.25
CA PHE A 398 22.63 -19.69 -29.96
C PHE A 398 23.04 -19.53 -31.43
N GLY A 399 23.08 -18.34 -32.01
CA GLY A 399 23.35 -18.11 -33.42
C GLY A 399 24.25 -16.88 -33.69
N SER A 400 25.19 -17.04 -34.62
CA SER A 400 26.19 -16.01 -34.90
C SER A 400 25.84 -15.05 -36.05
N ASP A 401 24.88 -15.38 -36.93
CA ASP A 401 24.54 -14.57 -38.09
C ASP A 401 23.13 -13.98 -38.00
N LEU A 402 23.04 -12.79 -37.39
CA LEU A 402 21.82 -12.00 -37.34
C LEU A 402 21.83 -11.00 -38.55
N ASP A 403 20.66 -10.89 -39.20
CA ASP A 403 20.48 -9.86 -40.22
C ASP A 403 20.54 -8.44 -39.61
N LYS A 404 20.81 -7.42 -40.44
CA LYS A 404 20.98 -6.03 -39.99
C LYS A 404 19.74 -5.48 -39.26
N GLY A 405 18.54 -5.90 -39.65
CA GLY A 405 17.29 -5.44 -39.03
C GLY A 405 17.11 -6.02 -37.62
N THR A 406 17.38 -7.31 -37.47
CA THR A 406 17.36 -8.00 -36.16
C THR A 406 18.42 -7.43 -35.21
N LYS A 407 19.62 -7.16 -35.70
CA LYS A 407 20.67 -6.51 -34.91
C LYS A 407 20.26 -5.12 -34.43
N ALA A 408 19.67 -4.28 -35.30
CA ALA A 408 19.21 -2.95 -34.93
C ALA A 408 18.10 -3.01 -33.83
N LYS A 409 17.20 -4.01 -33.88
CA LYS A 409 16.19 -4.22 -32.83
C LYS A 409 16.82 -4.65 -31.50
N LEU A 410 17.83 -5.53 -31.54
CA LEU A 410 18.58 -5.93 -30.35
C LEU A 410 19.32 -4.76 -29.72
N ASP A 411 20.00 -3.97 -30.52
CA ASP A 411 20.75 -2.80 -30.07
C ASP A 411 19.83 -1.74 -29.44
N ARG A 412 18.66 -1.48 -30.04
CA ARG A 412 17.66 -0.57 -29.50
C ARG A 412 17.04 -1.12 -28.21
N GLY A 413 16.70 -2.41 -28.18
CA GLY A 413 16.17 -3.05 -26.98
C GLY A 413 17.14 -3.04 -25.80
N ALA A 414 18.43 -3.28 -26.04
CA ALA A 414 19.47 -3.16 -25.03
C ALA A 414 19.55 -1.75 -24.43
N ARG A 415 19.48 -0.70 -25.28
CA ARG A 415 19.44 0.70 -24.84
C ARG A 415 18.19 1.01 -24.02
N LEU A 416 17.03 0.50 -24.41
CA LEU A 416 15.79 0.67 -23.64
C LEU A 416 15.89 0.01 -22.27
N VAL A 417 16.46 -1.19 -22.16
CA VAL A 417 16.68 -1.85 -20.87
C VAL A 417 17.60 -1.00 -19.98
N GLU A 418 18.69 -0.45 -20.54
CA GLU A 418 19.61 0.39 -19.79
C GLU A 418 18.96 1.71 -19.36
N LEU A 419 18.16 2.34 -20.25
CA LEU A 419 17.42 3.56 -19.94
C LEU A 419 16.43 3.37 -18.79
N LEU A 420 15.77 2.21 -18.70
CA LEU A 420 14.78 1.92 -17.66
C LEU A 420 15.40 1.66 -16.28
N LYS A 421 16.70 1.45 -16.20
CA LYS A 421 17.39 1.39 -14.91
C LYS A 421 17.34 2.76 -14.24
N GLN A 422 17.04 2.75 -12.93
CA GLN A 422 16.90 3.96 -12.15
C GLN A 422 17.40 3.71 -10.73
N PRO A 423 18.21 4.63 -10.15
CA PRO A 423 18.68 4.49 -8.78
C PRO A 423 17.51 4.64 -7.79
N GLN A 424 17.65 4.03 -6.62
CA GLN A 424 16.67 4.14 -5.53
C GLN A 424 16.57 5.57 -5.02
N TYR A 425 15.38 5.95 -4.58
CA TYR A 425 15.08 7.24 -3.94
C TYR A 425 15.33 8.46 -4.83
N GLN A 426 15.21 8.24 -6.15
CA GLN A 426 15.33 9.28 -7.17
C GLN A 426 14.14 9.18 -8.15
N PRO A 427 12.92 9.41 -7.68
CA PRO A 427 11.77 9.42 -8.58
C PRO A 427 11.90 10.57 -9.59
N MET A 428 11.58 10.29 -10.86
CA MET A 428 11.68 11.24 -11.97
C MET A 428 10.30 11.85 -12.26
N PRO A 429 10.19 13.17 -12.41
CA PRO A 429 8.95 13.82 -12.83
C PRO A 429 8.46 13.33 -14.20
N SER A 430 7.13 13.26 -14.39
CA SER A 430 6.54 12.69 -15.61
C SER A 430 6.94 13.40 -16.90
N ASN A 431 7.15 14.72 -16.90
CA ASN A 431 7.63 15.47 -18.06
C ASN A 431 9.06 15.10 -18.45
N GLU A 432 9.93 14.84 -17.49
CA GLU A 432 11.29 14.37 -17.73
C GLU A 432 11.31 12.93 -18.23
N GLN A 433 10.47 12.07 -17.64
CA GLN A 433 10.29 10.70 -18.14
C GLN A 433 9.86 10.69 -19.59
N VAL A 434 8.89 11.55 -19.96
CA VAL A 434 8.43 11.69 -21.37
C VAL A 434 9.57 12.11 -22.29
N ALA A 435 10.38 13.10 -21.91
CA ALA A 435 11.52 13.57 -22.71
C ALA A 435 12.59 12.48 -22.87
N SER A 436 12.92 11.77 -21.80
CA SER A 436 13.87 10.66 -21.79
C SER A 436 13.42 9.51 -22.70
N ILE A 437 12.18 9.04 -22.52
CA ILE A 437 11.60 7.95 -23.31
C ILE A 437 11.45 8.37 -24.78
N TYR A 438 11.06 9.62 -25.07
CA TYR A 438 11.00 10.16 -26.42
C TYR A 438 12.35 10.03 -27.12
N ALA A 439 13.44 10.47 -26.48
CA ALA A 439 14.78 10.41 -27.05
C ALA A 439 15.18 8.98 -27.43
N ALA A 440 14.83 7.98 -26.64
CA ALA A 440 15.13 6.58 -26.92
C ALA A 440 14.22 5.97 -27.98
N THR A 441 12.91 6.19 -27.90
CA THR A 441 11.94 5.55 -28.80
C THR A 441 11.94 6.18 -30.20
N ARG A 442 12.35 7.45 -30.34
CA ARG A 442 12.47 8.15 -31.62
C ARG A 442 13.86 8.03 -32.26
N GLY A 443 14.75 7.19 -31.68
CA GLY A 443 16.04 6.88 -32.26
C GLY A 443 17.15 7.91 -32.00
N HIS A 444 16.92 8.91 -31.16
CA HIS A 444 17.95 9.91 -30.82
C HIS A 444 19.11 9.35 -30.00
N MET A 445 18.97 8.12 -29.47
CA MET A 445 20.00 7.40 -28.70
C MET A 445 20.61 6.22 -29.47
N ASP A 446 20.24 6.00 -30.74
CA ASP A 446 20.67 4.80 -31.50
C ASP A 446 22.19 4.77 -31.75
N ASP A 447 22.86 5.90 -31.77
CA ASP A 447 24.30 6.07 -31.90
C ASP A 447 25.08 6.13 -30.59
N VAL A 448 24.38 6.14 -29.45
CA VAL A 448 24.99 6.17 -28.12
C VAL A 448 25.34 4.73 -27.67
N PRO A 449 26.58 4.47 -27.19
CA PRO A 449 26.94 3.17 -26.61
C PRO A 449 26.02 2.80 -25.45
N VAL A 450 25.69 1.51 -25.26
CA VAL A 450 24.74 1.04 -24.23
C VAL A 450 25.22 1.44 -22.83
N GLU A 451 26.52 1.36 -22.56
CA GLU A 451 27.15 1.75 -21.30
C GLU A 451 27.00 3.24 -20.96
N ASP A 452 26.85 4.10 -21.98
CA ASP A 452 26.74 5.54 -21.81
C ASP A 452 25.28 6.05 -21.74
N ILE A 453 24.28 5.21 -21.98
CA ILE A 453 22.87 5.61 -22.02
C ILE A 453 22.43 6.39 -20.78
N ARG A 454 22.77 5.92 -19.59
CA ARG A 454 22.40 6.62 -18.35
C ARG A 454 23.13 7.95 -18.17
N ARG A 455 24.39 8.03 -18.62
CA ARG A 455 25.17 9.27 -18.62
C ARG A 455 24.58 10.28 -19.60
N PHE A 456 24.22 9.81 -20.80
CA PHE A 456 23.54 10.61 -21.81
C PHE A 456 22.21 11.14 -21.30
N GLU A 457 21.36 10.27 -20.71
CA GLU A 457 20.07 10.65 -20.11
C GLU A 457 20.25 11.75 -19.06
N ALA A 458 21.13 11.54 -18.08
CA ALA A 458 21.38 12.50 -17.01
C ALA A 458 21.84 13.87 -17.55
N ALA A 459 22.75 13.88 -18.52
CA ALA A 459 23.25 15.11 -19.15
C ALA A 459 22.16 15.80 -20.00
N LEU A 460 21.35 15.03 -20.74
CA LEU A 460 20.23 15.56 -21.53
C LEU A 460 19.19 16.22 -20.59
N LEU A 461 18.80 15.55 -19.52
CA LEU A 461 17.83 16.11 -18.57
C LEU A 461 18.37 17.37 -17.87
N THR A 462 19.66 17.40 -17.53
CA THR A 462 20.29 18.60 -17.00
C THR A 462 20.26 19.74 -18.02
N PHE A 463 20.64 19.48 -19.27
CA PHE A 463 20.53 20.46 -20.34
C PHE A 463 19.11 20.99 -20.54
N LEU A 464 18.10 20.10 -20.50
CA LEU A 464 16.71 20.52 -20.63
C LEU A 464 16.27 21.39 -19.46
N ARG A 465 16.66 21.07 -18.22
CA ARG A 465 16.32 21.88 -17.04
C ARG A 465 16.97 23.26 -17.07
N ASP A 466 18.21 23.34 -17.50
CA ASP A 466 19.01 24.56 -17.41
C ASP A 466 18.84 25.47 -18.63
N THR A 467 18.71 24.89 -19.83
CA THR A 467 18.76 25.63 -21.10
C THR A 467 17.41 25.63 -21.85
N ARG A 468 16.64 24.56 -21.76
CA ARG A 468 15.39 24.37 -22.49
C ARG A 468 14.23 23.95 -21.54
N LYS A 469 14.14 24.66 -20.43
CA LYS A 469 13.06 24.47 -19.46
C LYS A 469 11.68 24.68 -20.08
N ASP A 470 11.58 25.57 -21.07
CA ASP A 470 10.39 25.81 -21.88
C ASP A 470 9.76 24.52 -22.43
N VAL A 471 10.59 23.57 -22.88
CA VAL A 471 10.14 22.28 -23.42
C VAL A 471 9.55 21.39 -22.31
N LEU A 472 10.22 21.29 -21.15
CA LEU A 472 9.73 20.51 -20.02
C LEU A 472 8.43 21.09 -19.44
N ASP A 473 8.34 22.42 -19.34
CA ASP A 473 7.14 23.10 -18.84
C ASP A 473 5.98 22.92 -19.85
N ALA A 474 6.22 23.00 -21.15
CA ALA A 474 5.20 22.73 -22.16
C ALA A 474 4.64 21.29 -22.08
N ILE A 475 5.49 20.28 -21.83
CA ILE A 475 5.04 18.89 -21.62
C ILE A 475 4.20 18.78 -20.34
N LYS A 476 4.63 19.44 -19.25
CA LYS A 476 3.94 19.43 -17.95
C LYS A 476 2.54 20.07 -18.06
N GLU A 477 2.42 21.20 -18.73
CA GLU A 477 1.17 21.97 -18.86
C GLU A 477 0.20 21.33 -19.85
N LYS A 478 0.68 21.04 -21.08
CA LYS A 478 -0.19 20.49 -22.13
C LYS A 478 -0.53 19.03 -21.94
N LYS A 479 0.33 18.26 -21.27
CA LYS A 479 0.20 16.80 -21.08
C LYS A 479 0.05 16.00 -22.40
N VAL A 480 0.45 16.60 -23.50
CA VAL A 480 0.41 16.03 -24.86
C VAL A 480 1.64 16.51 -25.65
N ILE A 481 2.17 15.67 -26.51
CA ILE A 481 3.19 16.07 -27.50
C ILE A 481 2.42 16.44 -28.77
N ASP A 482 2.19 17.74 -28.98
CA ASP A 482 1.71 18.32 -30.23
C ASP A 482 2.89 18.63 -31.16
N GLU A 483 2.64 19.03 -32.41
CA GLU A 483 3.68 19.33 -33.39
C GLU A 483 4.69 20.37 -32.88
N ALA A 484 4.23 21.35 -32.11
CA ALA A 484 5.10 22.40 -31.57
C ALA A 484 6.03 21.85 -30.48
N VAL A 485 5.51 21.04 -29.57
CA VAL A 485 6.29 20.38 -28.50
C VAL A 485 7.24 19.36 -29.11
N GLU A 486 6.80 18.57 -30.10
CA GLU A 486 7.64 17.58 -30.76
C GLU A 486 8.83 18.24 -31.49
N LYS A 487 8.57 19.32 -32.24
CA LYS A 487 9.61 20.11 -32.88
C LYS A 487 10.61 20.70 -31.88
N ALA A 488 10.09 21.34 -30.81
CA ALA A 488 10.95 21.96 -29.80
C ALA A 488 11.80 20.91 -29.05
N LEU A 489 11.24 19.74 -28.77
CA LEU A 489 11.96 18.64 -28.12
C LEU A 489 13.04 18.05 -29.05
N THR A 490 12.71 17.85 -30.34
CA THR A 490 13.67 17.37 -31.34
C THR A 490 14.83 18.33 -31.52
N GLU A 491 14.56 19.64 -31.65
CA GLU A 491 15.56 20.69 -31.74
C GLU A 491 16.46 20.75 -30.50
N ALA A 492 15.85 20.63 -29.30
CA ALA A 492 16.59 20.63 -28.06
C ALA A 492 17.54 19.43 -27.95
N ILE A 493 17.07 18.21 -28.30
CA ILE A 493 17.91 17.01 -28.29
C ILE A 493 19.05 17.14 -29.35
N ALA A 494 18.75 17.65 -30.54
CA ALA A 494 19.75 17.87 -31.57
C ALA A 494 20.84 18.88 -31.14
N ALA A 495 20.45 19.99 -30.51
CA ALA A 495 21.36 20.95 -29.94
C ALA A 495 22.24 20.37 -28.83
N PHE A 496 21.64 19.59 -27.94
CA PHE A 496 22.38 18.87 -26.91
C PHE A 496 23.42 17.92 -27.48
N LYS A 497 23.06 17.13 -28.51
CA LYS A 497 23.96 16.17 -29.16
C LYS A 497 25.17 16.80 -29.81
N GLN A 498 25.08 18.05 -30.30
CA GLN A 498 26.23 18.77 -30.88
C GLN A 498 27.33 19.05 -29.86
N GLY A 499 26.97 19.18 -28.59
CA GLY A 499 27.93 19.38 -27.49
C GLY A 499 28.27 18.12 -26.69
N TRP A 500 27.60 17.00 -27.00
CA TRP A 500 27.82 15.73 -26.31
C TRP A 500 29.01 14.98 -26.87
N THR A 501 29.97 14.65 -26.02
CA THR A 501 31.07 13.72 -26.30
C THR A 501 30.92 12.49 -25.41
N ALA A 502 30.91 11.31 -26.02
CA ALA A 502 30.80 10.01 -25.33
C ALA A 502 32.01 9.74 -24.42
#